data_6e5360bbf51943af3408f9f0d6367079
#
_entry.id   6e5360bbf51943af3408f9f0d6367079
#
_cell.length_a   1.000
_cell.length_b   1.000
_cell.length_c   1.000
_cell.angle_alpha   90.00
_cell.angle_beta   90.00
_cell.angle_gamma   90.00
#
_symmetry.space_group_name_H-M   'P 1'
#
loop_
_entity.id
_entity.type
_entity.pdbx_description
1 polymer ?
#
loop_
_entity_poly.entity_id
_entity_poly.type
_entity_poly.pdbx_seq_one_letter_code
_entity_poly.pdbx_strand_id
1 'polypeptide(L)'
;MIDFRPFYQQIATTNLSAWLETLPLQLKEWEKQTHGDYAKWSKIVDFLPDLQADTIDLKNAVKSDRSSSLSEGEKQRIIHHLKQLMPWRKGPYHLFDIHVDCEWRSDFKWDRVLPHLAPLKDRTILDVGCGSGYHMWRMVGEGAKMVVGIDPTELFLCQFEAVRKLLNNDRRANLIPLGIEEMQPLSAFDTVFSMGVLYHRKSPLDHLTQLKNQLVKGGELVLETLVVDGDVNTVLVPSDRYAKMKNVYFIPSVAALIDWLEKVGFTNVRCVDVATTTLEEQRKTDWLENESLIDFLDPNDHSKTIEGYQAPTRAVILANK
;
A
#
# COMPACT_ATOMS: atom_id res chain seq x y z
N MET A 1 -20.12 -1.35 10.58
CA MET A 1 -18.99 -2.29 10.72
C MET A 1 -18.76 -2.93 9.36
N ILE A 2 -17.51 -3.02 8.92
CA ILE A 2 -17.15 -3.56 7.59
C ILE A 2 -17.46 -5.05 7.54
N ASP A 3 -18.11 -5.50 6.45
CA ASP A 3 -18.53 -6.88 6.28
C ASP A 3 -17.56 -7.65 5.38
N PHE A 4 -16.84 -8.63 5.93
CA PHE A 4 -15.88 -9.48 5.21
C PHE A 4 -16.51 -10.75 4.60
N ARG A 5 -17.79 -11.04 4.84
CA ARG A 5 -18.47 -12.24 4.29
C ARG A 5 -18.42 -12.30 2.76
N PRO A 6 -18.57 -11.18 2.00
CA PRO A 6 -18.40 -11.23 0.54
C PRO A 6 -17.01 -11.68 0.11
N PHE A 7 -15.95 -11.29 0.85
CA PHE A 7 -14.61 -11.76 0.57
C PHE A 7 -14.45 -13.27 0.85
N TYR A 8 -15.01 -13.77 1.97
CA TYR A 8 -15.00 -15.22 2.26
C TYR A 8 -15.66 -16.02 1.13
N GLN A 9 -16.82 -15.55 0.64
CA GLN A 9 -17.52 -16.19 -0.48
C GLN A 9 -16.69 -16.16 -1.75
N GLN A 10 -16.00 -15.04 -2.02
CA GLN A 10 -15.17 -14.88 -3.21
C GLN A 10 -13.97 -15.82 -3.22
N ILE A 11 -13.29 -16.01 -2.09
CA ILE A 11 -12.09 -16.86 -2.02
C ILE A 11 -12.40 -18.36 -1.84
N ALA A 12 -13.61 -18.74 -1.44
CA ALA A 12 -13.98 -20.12 -1.14
C ALA A 12 -13.76 -21.11 -2.29
N THR A 13 -13.79 -20.62 -3.53
CA THR A 13 -13.59 -21.43 -4.76
C THR A 13 -12.28 -21.13 -5.47
N THR A 14 -11.34 -20.50 -4.80
CA THR A 14 -10.04 -20.12 -5.36
C THR A 14 -8.89 -20.81 -4.61
N ASN A 15 -7.66 -20.60 -5.07
CA ASN A 15 -6.45 -21.06 -4.38
C ASN A 15 -6.25 -20.42 -2.98
N LEU A 16 -7.04 -19.39 -2.65
CA LEU A 16 -7.04 -18.75 -1.32
C LEU A 16 -7.97 -19.44 -0.32
N SER A 17 -8.72 -20.49 -0.72
CA SER A 17 -9.70 -21.15 0.14
C SER A 17 -9.12 -21.70 1.46
N ALA A 18 -7.84 -22.12 1.47
CA ALA A 18 -7.14 -22.53 2.67
C ALA A 18 -7.07 -21.43 3.75
N TRP A 19 -7.12 -20.16 3.35
CA TRP A 19 -7.12 -19.04 4.32
C TRP A 19 -8.41 -18.98 5.15
N LEU A 20 -9.50 -19.55 4.67
CA LEU A 20 -10.77 -19.63 5.42
C LEU A 20 -10.66 -20.46 6.72
N GLU A 21 -9.62 -21.29 6.87
CA GLU A 21 -9.38 -22.05 8.11
C GLU A 21 -9.00 -21.13 9.28
N THR A 22 -8.33 -20.00 9.01
CA THR A 22 -7.83 -19.10 10.06
C THR A 22 -8.44 -17.70 9.99
N LEU A 23 -8.65 -17.15 8.79
CA LEU A 23 -9.07 -15.76 8.57
C LEU A 23 -10.34 -15.34 9.34
N PRO A 24 -11.44 -16.12 9.38
CA PRO A 24 -12.63 -15.70 10.11
C PRO A 24 -12.40 -15.56 11.61
N LEU A 25 -11.54 -16.40 12.19
CA LEU A 25 -11.19 -16.33 13.61
C LEU A 25 -10.25 -15.13 13.88
N GLN A 26 -9.27 -14.88 13.00
CA GLN A 26 -8.37 -13.74 13.09
C GLN A 26 -9.15 -12.42 13.05
N LEU A 27 -10.09 -12.27 12.11
CA LEU A 27 -10.91 -11.07 12.01
C LEU A 27 -11.85 -10.90 13.19
N LYS A 28 -12.37 -11.99 13.76
CA LYS A 28 -13.16 -11.94 15.00
C LYS A 28 -12.34 -11.48 16.20
N GLU A 29 -11.06 -11.86 16.29
CA GLU A 29 -10.17 -11.37 17.35
C GLU A 29 -9.77 -9.90 17.09
N TRP A 30 -9.48 -9.53 15.83
CA TRP A 30 -9.22 -8.14 15.44
C TRP A 30 -10.38 -7.22 15.83
N GLU A 31 -11.63 -7.60 15.61
CA GLU A 31 -12.83 -6.81 15.99
C GLU A 31 -12.87 -6.45 17.49
N LYS A 32 -12.25 -7.26 18.35
CA LYS A 32 -12.21 -7.00 19.81
C LYS A 32 -11.13 -5.99 20.22
N GLN A 33 -10.17 -5.72 19.36
CA GLN A 33 -8.96 -4.95 19.66
C GLN A 33 -8.79 -3.73 18.74
N THR A 34 -9.87 -3.26 18.10
CA THR A 34 -9.82 -2.13 17.18
C THR A 34 -9.46 -0.83 17.88
N HIS A 35 -8.84 0.09 17.13
CA HIS A 35 -8.54 1.45 17.59
C HIS A 35 -9.81 2.15 18.11
N GLY A 36 -9.65 3.00 19.14
CA GLY A 36 -10.79 3.70 19.75
C GLY A 36 -11.64 4.54 18.78
N ASP A 37 -11.01 5.07 17.72
CA ASP A 37 -11.70 5.85 16.69
C ASP A 37 -12.32 5.00 15.56
N TYR A 38 -12.07 3.70 15.51
CA TYR A 38 -12.55 2.83 14.42
C TYR A 38 -14.06 2.90 14.22
N ALA A 39 -14.82 2.90 15.32
CA ALA A 39 -16.29 3.01 15.25
C ALA A 39 -16.76 4.34 14.62
N LYS A 40 -16.02 5.44 14.84
CA LYS A 40 -16.24 6.74 14.22
C LYS A 40 -15.93 6.69 12.74
N TRP A 41 -14.74 6.20 12.36
CA TRP A 41 -14.31 6.10 10.96
C TRP A 41 -15.21 5.18 10.14
N SER A 42 -15.61 4.05 10.68
CA SER A 42 -16.55 3.11 10.02
C SER A 42 -17.90 3.76 9.74
N LYS A 43 -18.45 4.55 10.67
CA LYS A 43 -19.69 5.31 10.45
C LYS A 43 -19.57 6.35 9.34
N ILE A 44 -18.40 6.98 9.17
CA ILE A 44 -18.16 7.94 8.08
C ILE A 44 -18.34 7.25 6.73
N VAL A 45 -17.84 6.02 6.57
CA VAL A 45 -18.05 5.23 5.35
C VAL A 45 -19.55 4.97 5.09
N ASP A 46 -20.30 4.66 6.14
CA ASP A 46 -21.77 4.43 6.03
C ASP A 46 -22.51 5.72 5.58
N PHE A 47 -22.06 6.91 6.03
CA PHE A 47 -22.64 8.20 5.68
C PHE A 47 -22.32 8.70 4.27
N LEU A 48 -21.31 8.16 3.62
CA LEU A 48 -21.06 8.48 2.21
C LEU A 48 -22.26 8.05 1.36
N PRO A 49 -22.67 8.85 0.37
CA PRO A 49 -23.81 8.51 -0.49
C PRO A 49 -23.51 7.29 -1.37
N ASP A 50 -24.55 6.53 -1.68
CA ASP A 50 -24.50 5.45 -2.67
C ASP A 50 -24.63 6.05 -4.07
N LEU A 51 -23.49 6.46 -4.63
CA LEU A 51 -23.39 7.00 -5.98
C LEU A 51 -23.04 5.89 -6.96
N GLN A 52 -23.56 6.02 -8.19
CA GLN A 52 -23.15 5.18 -9.30
C GLN A 52 -22.31 6.01 -10.27
N ALA A 53 -21.10 5.59 -10.50
CA ALA A 53 -20.24 6.15 -11.54
C ALA A 53 -20.60 5.53 -12.89
N ASP A 54 -20.71 6.39 -13.92
CA ASP A 54 -20.92 5.95 -15.30
C ASP A 54 -19.60 5.50 -15.92
N THR A 55 -18.48 6.08 -15.46
CA THR A 55 -17.13 5.73 -15.91
C THR A 55 -16.18 5.57 -14.73
N ILE A 56 -15.33 4.56 -14.81
CA ILE A 56 -14.27 4.31 -13.83
C ILE A 56 -12.98 4.06 -14.61
N ASP A 57 -11.95 4.88 -14.37
CA ASP A 57 -10.59 4.66 -14.88
C ASP A 57 -9.67 4.31 -13.72
N LEU A 58 -9.19 3.07 -13.71
CA LEU A 58 -8.22 2.58 -12.73
C LEU A 58 -6.85 2.36 -13.36
N LYS A 59 -6.76 2.46 -14.71
CA LYS A 59 -5.51 2.24 -15.45
C LYS A 59 -4.63 3.48 -15.47
N ASN A 60 -5.18 4.64 -15.80
CA ASN A 60 -4.41 5.88 -15.87
C ASN A 60 -4.44 6.67 -14.56
N ALA A 61 -5.53 6.54 -13.79
CA ALA A 61 -5.70 7.17 -12.48
C ALA A 61 -6.64 6.32 -11.62
N VAL A 62 -6.82 6.63 -10.34
CA VAL A 62 -7.93 6.11 -9.55
C VAL A 62 -9.05 7.13 -9.62
N LYS A 63 -9.96 6.94 -10.58
CA LYS A 63 -10.95 7.94 -10.98
C LYS A 63 -12.32 7.33 -11.18
N SER A 64 -13.36 8.04 -10.70
CA SER A 64 -14.77 7.77 -10.99
C SER A 64 -15.48 9.06 -11.40
N ASP A 65 -16.29 8.99 -12.45
CA ASP A 65 -17.08 10.11 -12.96
C ASP A 65 -18.52 9.70 -13.28
N ARG A 66 -19.41 10.68 -13.39
CA ARG A 66 -20.78 10.50 -13.86
C ARG A 66 -21.16 11.61 -14.85
N SER A 67 -22.11 11.30 -15.75
CA SER A 67 -22.57 12.21 -16.80
C SER A 67 -23.26 13.46 -16.25
N SER A 68 -23.93 13.33 -15.09
CA SER A 68 -24.54 14.47 -14.39
C SER A 68 -23.65 14.88 -13.23
N SER A 69 -23.15 16.11 -13.23
CA SER A 69 -22.35 16.66 -12.13
C SER A 69 -23.09 16.59 -10.81
N LEU A 70 -22.35 16.38 -9.72
CA LEU A 70 -22.88 16.51 -8.37
C LEU A 70 -23.29 17.96 -8.12
N SER A 71 -24.36 18.17 -7.37
CA SER A 71 -24.66 19.48 -6.83
C SER A 71 -23.54 19.88 -5.85
N GLU A 72 -23.32 21.19 -5.70
CA GLU A 72 -22.29 21.69 -4.78
C GLU A 72 -22.51 21.19 -3.34
N GLY A 73 -23.78 21.08 -2.90
CA GLY A 73 -24.11 20.55 -1.58
C GLY A 73 -23.77 19.05 -1.40
N GLU A 74 -23.93 18.22 -2.44
CA GLU A 74 -23.52 16.81 -2.42
C GLU A 74 -22.00 16.70 -2.38
N LYS A 75 -21.31 17.49 -3.22
CA LYS A 75 -19.84 17.53 -3.29
C LYS A 75 -19.24 17.92 -1.94
N GLN A 76 -19.74 18.99 -1.33
CA GLN A 76 -19.26 19.46 -0.02
C GLN A 76 -19.50 18.43 1.10
N ARG A 77 -20.62 17.70 1.07
CA ARG A 77 -20.88 16.60 2.00
C ARG A 77 -19.87 15.48 1.88
N ILE A 78 -19.57 15.05 0.65
CA ILE A 78 -18.56 13.99 0.40
C ILE A 78 -17.19 14.46 0.88
N ILE A 79 -16.77 15.68 0.51
CA ILE A 79 -15.51 16.26 0.96
C ILE A 79 -15.43 16.30 2.50
N HIS A 80 -16.50 16.74 3.16
CA HIS A 80 -16.56 16.78 4.62
C HIS A 80 -16.35 15.39 5.24
N HIS A 81 -16.97 14.34 4.70
CA HIS A 81 -16.80 12.97 5.20
C HIS A 81 -15.39 12.45 4.92
N LEU A 82 -14.86 12.64 3.71
CA LEU A 82 -13.50 12.21 3.37
C LEU A 82 -12.44 12.92 4.20
N LYS A 83 -12.63 14.20 4.53
CA LYS A 83 -11.72 14.95 5.43
C LYS A 83 -11.73 14.42 6.86
N GLN A 84 -12.81 13.83 7.34
CA GLN A 84 -12.83 13.18 8.66
C GLN A 84 -12.02 11.86 8.71
N LEU A 85 -11.59 11.35 7.56
CA LEU A 85 -10.69 10.19 7.42
C LEU A 85 -9.23 10.63 7.16
N MET A 86 -8.86 11.90 7.36
CA MET A 86 -7.47 12.36 7.26
C MET A 86 -6.60 11.72 8.34
N PRO A 87 -5.27 11.58 8.08
CA PRO A 87 -4.52 12.04 6.92
C PRO A 87 -4.60 11.08 5.72
N TRP A 88 -4.72 11.62 4.50
CA TRP A 88 -4.65 10.86 3.26
C TRP A 88 -3.20 10.80 2.76
N ARG A 89 -2.57 9.62 2.89
CA ARG A 89 -1.15 9.49 2.58
C ARG A 89 -0.90 9.07 1.12
N LYS A 90 -1.51 7.99 0.63
CA LYS A 90 -1.30 7.45 -0.73
C LYS A 90 -2.42 7.90 -1.67
N GLY A 91 -2.09 8.39 -2.87
CA GLY A 91 -3.02 8.85 -3.89
C GLY A 91 -2.29 9.39 -5.14
N PRO A 92 -2.89 10.32 -5.89
CA PRO A 92 -4.17 11.01 -5.68
C PRO A 92 -5.39 10.20 -6.10
N TYR A 93 -6.58 10.59 -5.60
CA TYR A 93 -7.85 10.05 -6.06
C TYR A 93 -8.68 11.17 -6.71
N HIS A 94 -9.44 10.81 -7.76
CA HIS A 94 -10.38 11.70 -8.44
C HIS A 94 -11.77 11.06 -8.41
N LEU A 95 -12.62 11.48 -7.47
CA LEU A 95 -13.89 10.83 -7.19
C LEU A 95 -15.03 11.82 -7.41
N PHE A 96 -15.78 11.69 -8.52
CA PHE A 96 -16.92 12.57 -8.86
C PHE A 96 -16.56 14.07 -8.81
N ASP A 97 -15.53 14.49 -9.52
CA ASP A 97 -14.96 15.86 -9.52
C ASP A 97 -14.31 16.29 -8.19
N ILE A 98 -14.16 15.39 -7.23
CA ILE A 98 -13.45 15.64 -5.99
C ILE A 98 -12.02 15.14 -6.13
N HIS A 99 -11.06 16.06 -6.04
CA HIS A 99 -9.63 15.72 -6.02
C HIS A 99 -9.16 15.56 -4.57
N VAL A 100 -8.85 14.31 -4.20
CA VAL A 100 -8.19 14.00 -2.92
C VAL A 100 -6.69 14.00 -3.15
N ASP A 101 -6.09 15.19 -2.93
CA ASP A 101 -4.67 15.46 -3.15
C ASP A 101 -3.83 14.95 -1.98
N CYS A 102 -3.44 13.68 -2.03
CA CYS A 102 -2.74 13.00 -0.94
C CYS A 102 -1.30 13.47 -0.76
N GLU A 103 -0.70 13.14 0.40
CA GLU A 103 0.71 13.41 0.70
C GLU A 103 1.65 12.91 -0.42
N TRP A 104 1.45 11.65 -0.82
CA TRP A 104 2.28 10.98 -1.83
C TRP A 104 1.62 11.01 -3.21
N ARG A 105 2.38 11.42 -4.20
CA ARG A 105 2.11 11.14 -5.61
C ARG A 105 2.48 9.67 -5.88
N SER A 106 1.60 8.77 -5.42
CA SER A 106 1.79 7.32 -5.56
C SER A 106 1.72 6.86 -7.02
N ASP A 107 1.13 7.69 -7.89
CA ASP A 107 1.18 7.55 -9.35
C ASP A 107 2.61 7.62 -9.88
N PHE A 108 3.47 8.51 -9.38
CA PHE A 108 4.89 8.57 -9.78
C PHE A 108 5.62 7.25 -9.50
N LYS A 109 5.41 6.67 -8.32
CA LYS A 109 5.95 5.35 -8.00
C LYS A 109 5.39 4.28 -8.93
N TRP A 110 4.09 4.27 -9.18
CA TRP A 110 3.47 3.30 -10.07
C TRP A 110 4.04 3.36 -11.48
N ASP A 111 4.23 4.56 -12.02
CA ASP A 111 4.76 4.78 -13.36
C ASP A 111 6.22 4.33 -13.50
N ARG A 112 7.03 4.40 -12.40
CA ARG A 112 8.39 3.83 -12.36
C ARG A 112 8.40 2.30 -12.27
N VAL A 113 7.43 1.71 -11.56
CA VAL A 113 7.39 0.26 -11.30
C VAL A 113 6.76 -0.50 -12.46
N LEU A 114 5.64 -0.02 -12.99
CA LEU A 114 4.79 -0.71 -13.97
C LEU A 114 5.54 -1.21 -15.21
N PRO A 115 6.47 -0.46 -15.85
CA PRO A 115 7.17 -0.92 -17.06
C PRO A 115 8.04 -2.16 -16.88
N HIS A 116 8.36 -2.51 -15.64
CA HIS A 116 9.27 -3.62 -15.30
C HIS A 116 8.54 -4.89 -14.86
N LEU A 117 7.23 -4.79 -14.59
CA LEU A 117 6.42 -5.91 -14.09
C LEU A 117 6.11 -6.93 -15.18
N ALA A 118 6.00 -8.17 -14.80
CA ALA A 118 5.26 -9.13 -15.61
C ALA A 118 3.77 -8.70 -15.69
N PRO A 119 3.07 -8.95 -16.81
CA PRO A 119 1.68 -8.52 -16.99
C PRO A 119 0.79 -8.94 -15.82
N LEU A 120 0.07 -7.99 -15.24
CA LEU A 120 -0.80 -8.23 -14.08
C LEU A 120 -2.16 -8.82 -14.46
N LYS A 121 -2.49 -8.84 -15.75
CA LYS A 121 -3.76 -9.36 -16.25
C LYS A 121 -4.00 -10.80 -15.76
N ASP A 122 -5.20 -11.04 -15.27
CA ASP A 122 -5.70 -12.33 -14.77
C ASP A 122 -4.96 -12.89 -13.53
N ARG A 123 -4.04 -12.12 -12.93
CA ARG A 123 -3.29 -12.52 -11.73
C ARG A 123 -4.09 -12.31 -10.44
N THR A 124 -3.82 -13.18 -9.47
CA THR A 124 -4.18 -13.00 -8.05
C THR A 124 -2.99 -12.36 -7.35
N ILE A 125 -3.18 -11.18 -6.78
CA ILE A 125 -2.11 -10.32 -6.26
C ILE A 125 -2.29 -10.08 -4.77
N LEU A 126 -1.18 -10.10 -4.01
CA LEU A 126 -1.12 -9.64 -2.63
C LEU A 126 -0.34 -8.32 -2.56
N ASP A 127 -0.89 -7.31 -1.90
CA ASP A 127 -0.22 -6.04 -1.58
C ASP A 127 -0.02 -5.93 -0.06
N VAL A 128 1.22 -6.09 0.40
CA VAL A 128 1.60 -6.09 1.83
C VAL A 128 1.96 -4.67 2.26
N GLY A 129 1.26 -4.15 3.27
CA GLY A 129 1.35 -2.76 3.69
C GLY A 129 0.70 -1.82 2.66
N CYS A 130 -0.47 -2.23 2.17
CA CYS A 130 -1.17 -1.56 1.09
C CYS A 130 -1.61 -0.11 1.42
N GLY A 131 -1.66 0.26 2.72
CA GLY A 131 -2.19 1.54 3.15
C GLY A 131 -3.66 1.69 2.73
N SER A 132 -4.04 2.86 2.22
CA SER A 132 -5.40 3.13 1.72
C SER A 132 -5.74 2.45 0.37
N GLY A 133 -4.86 1.58 -0.15
CA GLY A 133 -5.14 0.74 -1.31
C GLY A 133 -4.99 1.41 -2.68
N TYR A 134 -4.30 2.55 -2.78
CA TYR A 134 -4.12 3.24 -4.08
C TYR A 134 -3.55 2.32 -5.16
N HIS A 135 -2.45 1.61 -4.87
CA HIS A 135 -1.83 0.71 -5.83
C HIS A 135 -2.70 -0.52 -6.15
N MET A 136 -3.51 -0.97 -5.19
CA MET A 136 -4.46 -2.07 -5.43
C MET A 136 -5.44 -1.72 -6.56
N TRP A 137 -5.96 -0.48 -6.57
CA TRP A 137 -6.84 -0.01 -7.64
C TRP A 137 -6.12 0.09 -8.99
N ARG A 138 -4.85 0.53 -8.99
CA ARG A 138 -4.03 0.56 -10.21
C ARG A 138 -3.78 -0.85 -10.76
N MET A 139 -3.52 -1.85 -9.89
CA MET A 139 -3.39 -3.26 -10.26
C MET A 139 -4.69 -3.80 -10.87
N VAL A 140 -5.84 -3.45 -10.33
CA VAL A 140 -7.15 -3.77 -10.91
C VAL A 140 -7.29 -3.13 -12.30
N GLY A 141 -6.82 -1.90 -12.48
CA GLY A 141 -6.78 -1.20 -13.77
C GLY A 141 -5.92 -1.89 -14.82
N GLU A 142 -4.86 -2.58 -14.42
CA GLU A 142 -4.03 -3.42 -15.30
C GLU A 142 -4.62 -4.82 -15.55
N GLY A 143 -5.86 -5.06 -15.11
CA GLY A 143 -6.60 -6.29 -15.39
C GLY A 143 -6.35 -7.41 -14.40
N ALA A 144 -5.84 -7.15 -13.21
CA ALA A 144 -5.72 -8.16 -12.17
C ALA A 144 -7.08 -8.83 -11.90
N LYS A 145 -7.07 -10.15 -11.75
CA LYS A 145 -8.28 -10.94 -11.45
C LYS A 145 -8.81 -10.63 -10.04
N MET A 146 -7.89 -10.55 -9.10
CA MET A 146 -8.17 -10.24 -7.70
C MET A 146 -6.93 -9.61 -7.06
N VAL A 147 -7.13 -8.56 -6.29
CA VAL A 147 -6.09 -7.92 -5.47
C VAL A 147 -6.50 -8.00 -4.01
N VAL A 148 -5.68 -8.61 -3.19
CA VAL A 148 -5.83 -8.64 -1.74
C VAL A 148 -4.78 -7.74 -1.14
N GLY A 149 -5.19 -6.71 -0.41
CA GLY A 149 -4.28 -5.89 0.39
C GLY A 149 -4.34 -6.31 1.85
N ILE A 150 -3.22 -6.24 2.53
CA ILE A 150 -3.15 -6.37 3.99
C ILE A 150 -2.48 -5.15 4.60
N ASP A 151 -3.11 -4.58 5.63
CA ASP A 151 -2.57 -3.48 6.42
C ASP A 151 -3.28 -3.44 7.78
N PRO A 152 -2.59 -3.46 8.92
CA PRO A 152 -3.22 -3.51 10.23
C PRO A 152 -3.88 -2.20 10.66
N THR A 153 -3.77 -1.12 9.86
CA THR A 153 -4.24 0.23 10.23
C THR A 153 -5.71 0.40 9.87
N GLU A 154 -6.59 0.49 10.85
CA GLU A 154 -8.04 0.59 10.66
C GLU A 154 -8.48 1.86 9.93
N LEU A 155 -7.72 2.96 10.08
CA LEU A 155 -7.98 4.18 9.30
C LEU A 155 -7.83 3.91 7.80
N PHE A 156 -6.77 3.18 7.41
CA PHE A 156 -6.55 2.83 6.01
C PHE A 156 -7.63 1.89 5.47
N LEU A 157 -8.11 0.96 6.29
CA LEU A 157 -9.26 0.13 5.93
C LEU A 157 -10.50 1.01 5.67
N CYS A 158 -10.80 1.98 6.53
CA CYS A 158 -11.94 2.88 6.34
C CYS A 158 -11.77 3.79 5.12
N GLN A 159 -10.55 4.27 4.84
CA GLN A 159 -10.24 5.03 3.62
C GLN A 159 -10.44 4.17 2.37
N PHE A 160 -9.96 2.92 2.38
CA PHE A 160 -10.15 1.97 1.29
C PHE A 160 -11.64 1.71 1.02
N GLU A 161 -12.43 1.47 2.06
CA GLU A 161 -13.87 1.24 1.95
C GLU A 161 -14.62 2.48 1.43
N ALA A 162 -14.20 3.68 1.85
CA ALA A 162 -14.75 4.94 1.34
C ALA A 162 -14.50 5.08 -0.17
N VAL A 163 -13.26 4.82 -0.62
CA VAL A 163 -12.90 4.84 -2.04
C VAL A 163 -13.67 3.74 -2.80
N ARG A 164 -13.73 2.50 -2.26
CA ARG A 164 -14.46 1.40 -2.88
C ARG A 164 -15.94 1.73 -3.09
N LYS A 165 -16.58 2.36 -2.10
CA LYS A 165 -17.97 2.80 -2.20
C LYS A 165 -18.17 3.78 -3.37
N LEU A 166 -17.23 4.70 -3.55
CA LEU A 166 -17.24 5.69 -4.64
C LEU A 166 -16.72 5.12 -5.99
N LEU A 167 -16.29 3.87 -6.02
CA LEU A 167 -15.93 3.07 -7.20
C LEU A 167 -16.94 1.94 -7.47
N ASN A 168 -18.24 2.21 -7.28
CA ASN A 168 -19.34 1.26 -7.51
C ASN A 168 -19.22 -0.04 -6.70
N ASN A 169 -18.60 0.01 -5.53
CA ASN A 169 -18.37 -1.16 -4.67
C ASN A 169 -17.62 -2.31 -5.38
N ASP A 170 -16.62 -1.98 -6.21
CA ASP A 170 -15.82 -2.97 -6.93
C ASP A 170 -15.15 -3.97 -5.95
N ARG A 171 -15.43 -5.26 -6.13
CA ARG A 171 -14.95 -6.34 -5.28
C ARG A 171 -13.71 -7.05 -5.82
N ARG A 172 -13.10 -6.56 -6.90
CA ARG A 172 -11.83 -7.09 -7.40
C ARG A 172 -10.65 -6.76 -6.47
N ALA A 173 -10.77 -5.68 -5.67
CA ALA A 173 -9.83 -5.36 -4.60
C ALA A 173 -10.49 -5.55 -3.22
N ASN A 174 -9.78 -6.14 -2.27
CA ASN A 174 -10.23 -6.35 -0.89
C ASN A 174 -9.08 -6.08 0.07
N LEU A 175 -9.30 -5.23 1.09
CA LEU A 175 -8.34 -4.95 2.14
C LEU A 175 -8.71 -5.72 3.41
N ILE A 176 -7.71 -6.41 3.99
CA ILE A 176 -7.84 -7.21 5.21
C ILE A 176 -6.96 -6.58 6.29
N PRO A 177 -7.49 -6.24 7.46
CA PRO A 177 -6.76 -5.54 8.53
C PRO A 177 -5.85 -6.48 9.33
N LEU A 178 -4.87 -7.09 8.64
CA LEU A 178 -3.89 -8.00 9.24
C LEU A 178 -2.47 -7.60 8.81
N GLY A 179 -1.48 -7.95 9.64
CA GLY A 179 -0.07 -7.94 9.27
C GLY A 179 0.33 -9.23 8.54
N ILE A 180 1.43 -9.21 7.79
CA ILE A 180 1.95 -10.40 7.10
C ILE A 180 2.34 -11.50 8.09
N GLU A 181 2.75 -11.15 9.30
CA GLU A 181 3.09 -12.07 10.40
C GLU A 181 1.90 -12.90 10.89
N GLU A 182 0.69 -12.44 10.63
CA GLU A 182 -0.55 -13.13 11.00
C GLU A 182 -1.03 -14.09 9.90
N MET A 183 -0.46 -13.97 8.68
CA MET A 183 -0.83 -14.83 7.56
C MET A 183 -0.11 -16.19 7.61
N GLN A 184 -0.88 -17.26 7.45
CA GLN A 184 -0.29 -18.58 7.17
C GLN A 184 0.33 -18.59 5.76
N PRO A 185 1.33 -19.47 5.47
CA PRO A 185 1.84 -19.67 4.13
C PRO A 185 0.74 -20.19 3.19
N LEU A 186 0.31 -19.37 2.20
CA LEU A 186 -0.75 -19.74 1.27
C LEU A 186 -0.23 -20.30 -0.05
N SER A 187 0.95 -19.84 -0.51
CA SER A 187 1.52 -20.19 -1.83
C SER A 187 0.50 -20.06 -2.97
N ALA A 188 -0.29 -18.98 -2.97
CA ALA A 188 -1.49 -18.82 -3.80
C ALA A 188 -1.51 -17.54 -4.65
N PHE A 189 -0.53 -16.66 -4.47
CA PHE A 189 -0.45 -15.39 -5.19
C PHE A 189 0.54 -15.45 -6.34
N ASP A 190 0.14 -14.98 -7.52
CA ASP A 190 0.98 -14.90 -8.71
C ASP A 190 2.02 -13.78 -8.58
N THR A 191 1.65 -12.69 -7.90
CA THR A 191 2.52 -11.55 -7.60
C THR A 191 2.29 -11.09 -6.17
N VAL A 192 3.38 -10.77 -5.47
CA VAL A 192 3.36 -10.16 -4.14
C VAL A 192 4.07 -8.82 -4.18
N PHE A 193 3.37 -7.76 -3.80
CA PHE A 193 3.95 -6.43 -3.61
C PHE A 193 4.25 -6.20 -2.14
N SER A 194 5.37 -5.55 -1.85
CA SER A 194 5.72 -5.02 -0.52
C SER A 194 6.48 -3.71 -0.73
N MET A 195 5.75 -2.59 -0.73
CA MET A 195 6.30 -1.27 -1.06
C MET A 195 6.23 -0.33 0.14
N GLY A 196 7.40 -0.04 0.73
CA GLY A 196 7.52 0.84 1.89
C GLY A 196 7.34 0.14 3.24
N VAL A 197 7.67 -1.15 3.34
CA VAL A 197 7.43 -1.96 4.56
C VAL A 197 8.71 -2.50 5.18
N LEU A 198 9.67 -2.97 4.38
CA LEU A 198 10.83 -3.73 4.85
C LEU A 198 11.64 -3.00 5.93
N TYR A 199 11.87 -1.70 5.78
CA TYR A 199 12.63 -0.91 6.74
C TYR A 199 11.92 -0.72 8.10
N HIS A 200 10.62 -1.02 8.18
CA HIS A 200 9.85 -1.07 9.43
C HIS A 200 9.91 -2.43 10.13
N ARG A 201 10.58 -3.42 9.53
CA ARG A 201 10.63 -4.79 10.08
C ARG A 201 11.89 -4.99 10.92
N LYS A 202 11.71 -5.51 12.15
CA LYS A 202 12.83 -5.85 13.06
C LYS A 202 13.60 -7.07 12.60
N SER A 203 12.99 -7.93 11.80
CA SER A 203 13.63 -9.07 11.14
C SER A 203 13.37 -9.01 9.64
N PRO A 204 14.26 -8.36 8.86
CA PRO A 204 14.06 -8.21 7.42
C PRO A 204 14.07 -9.56 6.68
N LEU A 205 14.92 -10.52 7.08
CA LEU A 205 14.98 -11.84 6.43
C LEU A 205 13.71 -12.67 6.68
N ASP A 206 13.11 -12.58 7.89
CA ASP A 206 11.82 -13.21 8.17
C ASP A 206 10.72 -12.60 7.31
N HIS A 207 10.71 -11.27 7.17
CA HIS A 207 9.75 -10.61 6.30
C HIS A 207 9.88 -11.07 4.83
N LEU A 208 11.10 -11.14 4.29
CA LEU A 208 11.33 -11.66 2.94
C LEU A 208 10.87 -13.12 2.81
N THR A 209 11.09 -13.94 3.84
CA THR A 209 10.60 -15.33 3.89
C THR A 209 9.08 -15.39 3.90
N GLN A 210 8.43 -14.53 4.69
CA GLN A 210 6.96 -14.43 4.73
C GLN A 210 6.39 -14.05 3.36
N LEU A 211 6.97 -13.06 2.67
CA LEU A 211 6.58 -12.68 1.30
C LEU A 211 6.71 -13.87 0.33
N LYS A 212 7.86 -14.57 0.36
CA LYS A 212 8.11 -15.76 -0.47
C LYS A 212 7.09 -16.86 -0.25
N ASN A 213 6.67 -17.08 1.01
CA ASN A 213 5.70 -18.10 1.38
C ASN A 213 4.29 -17.84 0.82
N GLN A 214 3.97 -16.61 0.46
CA GLN A 214 2.69 -16.28 -0.17
C GLN A 214 2.67 -16.56 -1.68
N LEU A 215 3.83 -16.52 -2.35
CA LEU A 215 3.95 -16.69 -3.79
C LEU A 215 3.74 -18.14 -4.24
N VAL A 216 3.09 -18.33 -5.38
CA VAL A 216 3.15 -19.58 -6.14
C VAL A 216 4.57 -19.84 -6.64
N LYS A 217 4.88 -21.09 -7.03
CA LYS A 217 6.16 -21.40 -7.68
C LYS A 217 6.30 -20.59 -8.98
N GLY A 218 7.42 -19.88 -9.13
CA GLY A 218 7.67 -18.99 -10.27
C GLY A 218 6.94 -17.63 -10.18
N GLY A 219 6.21 -17.36 -9.09
CA GLY A 219 5.56 -16.08 -8.83
C GLY A 219 6.57 -14.94 -8.64
N GLU A 220 6.12 -13.71 -8.85
CA GLU A 220 6.96 -12.50 -8.85
C GLU A 220 6.80 -11.71 -7.55
N LEU A 221 7.94 -11.36 -6.91
CA LEU A 221 8.01 -10.37 -5.84
C LEU A 221 8.32 -9.00 -6.44
N VAL A 222 7.58 -7.98 -6.00
CA VAL A 222 7.84 -6.56 -6.26
C VAL A 222 8.12 -5.90 -4.91
N LEU A 223 9.39 -5.65 -4.63
CA LEU A 223 9.83 -5.07 -3.36
C LEU A 223 10.34 -3.65 -3.56
N GLU A 224 9.79 -2.69 -2.81
CA GLU A 224 10.35 -1.35 -2.74
C GLU A 224 10.67 -1.00 -1.29
N THR A 225 11.86 -0.50 -1.05
CA THR A 225 12.31 -0.14 0.30
C THR A 225 13.31 1.01 0.27
N LEU A 226 13.53 1.62 1.43
CA LEU A 226 14.64 2.56 1.62
C LEU A 226 15.97 1.84 1.42
N VAL A 227 16.92 2.53 0.78
CA VAL A 227 18.30 2.08 0.59
C VAL A 227 19.29 3.21 0.88
N VAL A 228 20.52 2.84 1.15
CA VAL A 228 21.68 3.74 1.25
C VAL A 228 22.75 3.36 0.26
N ASP A 229 23.64 4.30 -0.07
CA ASP A 229 24.80 4.02 -0.89
C ASP A 229 25.78 3.09 -0.14
N GLY A 230 26.38 2.15 -0.85
CA GLY A 230 27.33 1.22 -0.26
C GLY A 230 27.47 -0.11 -1.00
N ASP A 231 28.31 -0.97 -0.46
CA ASP A 231 28.58 -2.32 -0.96
C ASP A 231 27.66 -3.38 -0.31
N VAL A 232 27.92 -4.66 -0.58
CA VAL A 232 27.14 -5.80 -0.05
C VAL A 232 27.16 -5.91 1.49
N ASN A 233 28.10 -5.27 2.16
CA ASN A 233 28.22 -5.29 3.62
C ASN A 233 27.61 -4.04 4.26
N THR A 234 27.09 -3.10 3.48
CA THR A 234 26.58 -1.83 3.96
C THR A 234 25.12 -1.92 4.35
N VAL A 235 24.84 -1.72 5.64
CA VAL A 235 23.48 -1.63 6.20
C VAL A 235 23.48 -0.52 7.24
N LEU A 236 22.66 0.51 7.02
CA LEU A 236 22.43 1.57 8.02
C LEU A 236 21.40 1.08 9.04
N VAL A 237 21.78 1.15 10.33
CA VAL A 237 20.90 0.94 11.48
C VAL A 237 20.79 2.29 12.21
N PRO A 238 19.72 3.06 12.02
CA PRO A 238 19.57 4.34 12.69
C PRO A 238 19.57 4.19 14.22
N SER A 239 20.29 5.06 14.92
CA SER A 239 20.43 4.96 16.38
C SER A 239 19.13 5.33 17.14
N ASP A 240 18.31 6.23 16.59
CA ASP A 240 17.02 6.65 17.14
C ASP A 240 15.97 6.78 16.03
N ARG A 241 16.12 7.78 15.15
CA ARG A 241 15.16 8.10 14.09
C ARG A 241 15.86 8.17 12.74
N TYR A 242 15.07 7.96 11.70
CA TYR A 242 15.43 8.26 10.33
C TYR A 242 14.29 9.05 9.69
N ALA A 243 14.57 10.27 9.22
CA ALA A 243 13.53 11.17 8.69
C ALA A 243 12.34 11.31 9.65
N LYS A 244 12.63 11.56 10.93
CA LYS A 244 11.70 11.61 12.09
C LYS A 244 10.95 10.31 12.40
N MET A 245 11.06 9.27 11.60
CA MET A 245 10.44 7.96 11.87
C MET A 245 11.21 7.20 12.95
N LYS A 246 10.50 6.75 14.00
CA LYS A 246 11.08 5.96 15.12
C LYS A 246 11.18 4.46 14.81
N ASN A 247 10.44 3.99 13.84
CA ASN A 247 10.27 2.57 13.52
C ASN A 247 11.01 2.18 12.23
N VAL A 248 12.17 2.78 11.98
CA VAL A 248 13.11 2.38 10.92
C VAL A 248 14.24 1.59 11.56
N TYR A 249 14.39 0.34 11.15
CA TYR A 249 15.35 -0.57 11.79
C TYR A 249 16.56 -0.88 10.91
N PHE A 250 16.36 -1.18 9.63
CA PHE A 250 17.42 -1.54 8.70
C PHE A 250 17.22 -0.88 7.35
N ILE A 251 18.24 -0.19 6.86
CA ILE A 251 18.28 0.39 5.52
C ILE A 251 19.52 -0.18 4.83
N PRO A 252 19.37 -1.24 4.00
CA PRO A 252 20.48 -1.87 3.30
C PRO A 252 20.93 -1.03 2.10
N SER A 253 22.15 -1.27 1.61
CA SER A 253 22.49 -0.91 0.23
C SER A 253 21.72 -1.80 -0.76
N VAL A 254 21.67 -1.39 -2.02
CA VAL A 254 21.05 -2.22 -3.09
C VAL A 254 21.76 -3.58 -3.18
N ALA A 255 23.09 -3.62 -3.07
CA ALA A 255 23.87 -4.86 -3.12
C ALA A 255 23.56 -5.78 -1.93
N ALA A 256 23.45 -5.23 -0.71
CA ALA A 256 23.07 -5.99 0.48
C ALA A 256 21.63 -6.54 0.37
N LEU A 257 20.71 -5.74 -0.18
CA LEU A 257 19.32 -6.16 -0.37
C LEU A 257 19.18 -7.32 -1.36
N ILE A 258 19.96 -7.30 -2.45
CA ILE A 258 20.03 -8.40 -3.43
C ILE A 258 20.56 -9.67 -2.73
N ASP A 259 21.67 -9.58 -1.99
CA ASP A 259 22.22 -10.71 -1.23
C ASP A 259 21.20 -11.30 -0.24
N TRP A 260 20.44 -10.46 0.46
CA TRP A 260 19.40 -10.93 1.38
C TRP A 260 18.29 -11.73 0.66
N LEU A 261 17.85 -11.24 -0.51
CA LEU A 261 16.82 -11.93 -1.32
C LEU A 261 17.33 -13.27 -1.83
N GLU A 262 18.57 -13.32 -2.38
CA GLU A 262 19.19 -14.56 -2.84
C GLU A 262 19.39 -15.55 -1.69
N LYS A 263 19.83 -15.09 -0.53
CA LYS A 263 19.99 -15.90 0.69
C LYS A 263 18.68 -16.51 1.18
N VAL A 264 17.57 -15.79 1.06
CA VAL A 264 16.22 -16.32 1.33
C VAL A 264 15.76 -17.29 0.22
N GLY A 265 16.49 -17.35 -0.90
CA GLY A 265 16.26 -18.26 -2.01
C GLY A 265 15.29 -17.73 -3.07
N PHE A 266 15.22 -16.42 -3.25
CA PHE A 266 14.67 -15.82 -4.47
C PHE A 266 15.66 -15.97 -5.61
N THR A 267 15.16 -15.99 -6.83
CA THR A 267 15.92 -16.10 -8.09
C THR A 267 15.63 -14.90 -8.98
N ASN A 268 16.42 -14.69 -10.01
CA ASN A 268 16.27 -13.56 -10.95
C ASN A 268 16.15 -12.19 -10.24
N VAL A 269 16.90 -12.02 -9.16
CA VAL A 269 16.86 -10.79 -8.36
C VAL A 269 17.50 -9.66 -9.16
N ARG A 270 16.75 -8.59 -9.38
CA ARG A 270 17.24 -7.41 -10.14
C ARG A 270 16.71 -6.11 -9.57
N CYS A 271 17.57 -5.12 -9.43
CA CYS A 271 17.17 -3.75 -9.15
C CYS A 271 16.76 -3.09 -10.48
N VAL A 272 15.55 -2.52 -10.51
CA VAL A 272 14.97 -1.94 -11.73
C VAL A 272 14.82 -0.42 -11.64
N ASP A 273 14.82 0.14 -10.44
CA ASP A 273 14.77 1.58 -10.21
C ASP A 273 15.44 1.94 -8.89
N VAL A 274 16.11 3.09 -8.87
CA VAL A 274 16.62 3.73 -7.65
C VAL A 274 16.32 5.22 -7.75
N ALA A 275 15.53 5.75 -6.83
CA ALA A 275 15.11 7.14 -6.85
C ALA A 275 15.14 7.76 -5.44
N THR A 276 15.68 8.97 -5.35
CA THR A 276 15.56 9.81 -4.14
C THR A 276 14.19 10.46 -4.12
N THR A 277 13.49 10.39 -2.99
CA THR A 277 12.17 10.99 -2.82
C THR A 277 12.25 12.51 -2.98
N THR A 278 11.45 13.08 -3.87
CA THR A 278 11.42 14.51 -4.13
C THR A 278 10.27 15.21 -3.38
N LEU A 279 10.39 16.55 -3.23
CA LEU A 279 9.32 17.38 -2.65
C LEU A 279 8.06 17.44 -3.53
N GLU A 280 8.15 17.03 -4.80
CA GLU A 280 6.98 16.89 -5.68
C GLU A 280 6.26 15.55 -5.43
N GLU A 281 7.00 14.50 -5.06
CA GLU A 281 6.45 13.18 -4.81
C GLU A 281 5.85 13.06 -3.41
N GLN A 282 6.49 13.65 -2.37
CA GLN A 282 5.98 13.66 -1.00
C GLN A 282 5.89 15.11 -0.49
N ARG A 283 4.67 15.60 -0.26
CA ARG A 283 4.41 17.02 -0.04
C ARG A 283 3.28 17.26 0.95
N LYS A 284 3.22 18.47 1.51
CA LYS A 284 2.07 18.95 2.28
C LYS A 284 0.92 19.27 1.35
N THR A 285 -0.29 18.89 1.75
CA THR A 285 -1.53 19.17 1.03
C THR A 285 -2.65 19.48 2.01
N ASP A 286 -3.79 19.97 1.52
CA ASP A 286 -5.00 20.20 2.33
C ASP A 286 -5.67 18.90 2.85
N TRP A 287 -5.14 17.73 2.45
CA TRP A 287 -5.58 16.41 2.87
C TRP A 287 -4.61 15.75 3.83
N LEU A 288 -3.60 16.51 4.30
CA LEU A 288 -2.60 16.08 5.27
C LEU A 288 -2.48 17.13 6.39
N GLU A 289 -2.78 16.76 7.64
CA GLU A 289 -2.62 17.63 8.82
C GLU A 289 -1.22 17.57 9.43
N ASN A 290 -0.39 16.61 9.02
CA ASN A 290 0.89 16.29 9.62
C ASN A 290 2.08 16.84 8.82
N GLU A 291 3.28 16.60 9.36
CA GLU A 291 4.56 16.86 8.68
C GLU A 291 4.71 15.98 7.43
N SER A 292 5.48 16.48 6.45
CA SER A 292 5.82 15.78 5.21
C SER A 292 7.32 15.94 4.91
N LEU A 293 7.80 15.47 3.75
CA LEU A 293 9.22 15.35 3.44
C LEU A 293 10.05 16.59 3.78
N ILE A 294 9.56 17.79 3.45
CA ILE A 294 10.28 19.05 3.72
C ILE A 294 10.65 19.23 5.22
N ASP A 295 9.82 18.69 6.12
CA ASP A 295 10.06 18.77 7.56
C ASP A 295 11.03 17.69 8.06
N PHE A 296 11.37 16.71 7.22
CA PHE A 296 12.23 15.57 7.54
C PHE A 296 13.65 15.75 7.02
N LEU A 297 13.86 16.70 6.09
CA LEU A 297 15.15 17.02 5.52
C LEU A 297 15.87 18.10 6.34
N ASP A 298 17.20 18.08 6.30
CA ASP A 298 18.02 19.16 6.85
C ASP A 298 17.70 20.46 6.08
N PRO A 299 17.33 21.56 6.75
CA PRO A 299 16.94 22.81 6.09
C PRO A 299 18.10 23.47 5.31
N ASN A 300 19.35 23.11 5.57
CA ASN A 300 20.53 23.64 4.89
C ASN A 300 21.09 22.70 3.82
N ASP A 301 20.70 21.41 3.86
CA ASP A 301 21.20 20.39 2.94
C ASP A 301 20.15 19.30 2.72
N HIS A 302 19.30 19.48 1.73
CA HIS A 302 18.23 18.54 1.39
C HIS A 302 18.72 17.16 0.91
N SER A 303 20.04 16.97 0.73
CA SER A 303 20.61 15.63 0.50
C SER A 303 20.67 14.79 1.78
N LYS A 304 20.30 15.36 2.93
CA LYS A 304 20.31 14.72 4.24
C LYS A 304 18.98 14.83 4.95
N THR A 305 18.73 13.85 5.84
CA THR A 305 17.66 13.97 6.81
C THR A 305 18.07 14.92 7.94
N ILE A 306 17.08 15.36 8.74
CA ILE A 306 17.33 16.23 9.89
C ILE A 306 18.27 15.56 10.93
N GLU A 307 18.38 14.24 10.93
CA GLU A 307 19.33 13.49 11.77
C GLU A 307 20.71 13.36 11.13
N GLY A 308 20.92 13.86 9.90
CA GLY A 308 22.20 13.86 9.18
C GLY A 308 22.47 12.61 8.34
N TYR A 309 21.52 11.69 8.20
CA TYR A 309 21.61 10.55 7.29
C TYR A 309 21.34 10.97 5.83
N GLN A 310 21.69 10.12 4.88
CA GLN A 310 21.30 10.28 3.47
C GLN A 310 19.79 10.49 3.35
N ALA A 311 19.35 11.43 2.51
CA ALA A 311 17.93 11.67 2.23
C ALA A 311 17.23 10.40 1.73
N PRO A 312 15.92 10.25 1.96
CA PRO A 312 15.19 9.03 1.63
C PRO A 312 15.33 8.63 0.15
N THR A 313 16.18 7.64 -0.09
CA THR A 313 16.39 7.00 -1.40
C THR A 313 15.77 5.62 -1.36
N ARG A 314 15.10 5.23 -2.44
CA ARG A 314 14.33 3.99 -2.52
C ARG A 314 14.76 3.18 -3.72
N ALA A 315 14.86 1.88 -3.56
CA ALA A 315 15.09 0.95 -4.65
C ALA A 315 13.88 0.06 -4.88
N VAL A 316 13.61 -0.25 -6.14
CA VAL A 316 12.64 -1.25 -6.58
C VAL A 316 13.39 -2.49 -7.02
N ILE A 317 13.11 -3.61 -6.37
CA ILE A 317 13.69 -4.92 -6.67
C ILE A 317 12.58 -5.86 -7.15
N LEU A 318 12.84 -6.56 -8.24
CA LEU A 318 12.01 -7.66 -8.73
C LEU A 318 12.76 -8.98 -8.53
N ALA A 319 12.02 -10.02 -8.15
CA ALA A 319 12.58 -11.35 -7.93
C ALA A 319 11.52 -12.43 -8.15
N ASN A 320 11.93 -13.69 -8.35
CA ASN A 320 11.03 -14.82 -8.53
C ASN A 320 11.22 -15.87 -7.41
N LYS A 321 10.10 -16.53 -7.04
CA LYS A 321 10.13 -17.69 -6.14
C LYS A 321 10.57 -18.95 -6.84
#